data_38ea57a228eee9afa0c671c7232d5207
#
_entry.id   38ea57a228eee9afa0c671c7232d5207
#
_cell.length_a   1.000
_cell.length_b   1.000
_cell.length_c   1.000
_cell.angle_alpha   90.00
_cell.angle_beta   90.00
_cell.angle_gamma   90.00
#
_symmetry.space_group_name_H-M   'P 1'
#
loop_
_entity.id
_entity.type
_entity.pdbx_description
1 polymer ?
#
loop_
_entity_poly.entity_id
_entity_poly.type
_entity_poly.pdbx_seq_one_letter_code
_entity_poly.pdbx_strand_id
1 'polypeptide(L)'
;MSYAAAIRQELFAEVQPVNVTNCELLRFGEAHDGGYLLCGNLLASVTAGYSYGISGYDGWGCEVSRRLHVRVHQYDCFDLREPSCPDGSTTFHGECVAGTRSVEDGRLFDTMRAQFAKNGDDDRRLVVKMDVEGAEWDSFLLAPDAVFDHIDQLQVEFHHVDDRRYIAAMQRLKQFFYIAHVHYNNFSCDPTMTPFPSWAFEALLVSKRIGMSDGSPAAPGPGPLDAPNNPDWADCQAAAHEPEGSRNSQ
;
A
#
# COMPACT_ATOMS: atom_id res chain seq x y z
N MET A 1 -15.48 3.18 25.57
CA MET A 1 -14.65 3.26 24.35
C MET A 1 -15.11 4.47 23.55
N SER A 2 -14.21 5.35 23.08
CA SER A 2 -14.59 6.46 22.22
C SER A 2 -15.03 5.97 20.83
N TYR A 3 -15.74 6.81 20.07
CA TYR A 3 -16.18 6.46 18.72
C TYR A 3 -14.97 6.18 17.80
N ALA A 4 -13.94 7.02 17.85
CA ALA A 4 -12.70 6.81 17.08
C ALA A 4 -11.99 5.49 17.47
N ALA A 5 -11.93 5.16 18.77
CA ALA A 5 -11.33 3.91 19.23
C ALA A 5 -12.09 2.67 18.72
N ALA A 6 -13.43 2.74 18.61
CA ALA A 6 -14.21 1.66 18.03
C ALA A 6 -13.94 1.49 16.53
N ILE A 7 -13.80 2.57 15.78
CA ILE A 7 -13.41 2.55 14.36
C ILE A 7 -12.03 1.91 14.20
N ARG A 8 -11.04 2.35 14.99
CA ARG A 8 -9.68 1.78 14.92
C ARG A 8 -9.67 0.28 15.22
N GLN A 9 -10.45 -0.17 16.20
CA GLN A 9 -10.56 -1.60 16.51
C GLN A 9 -11.14 -2.40 15.35
N GLU A 10 -12.18 -1.90 14.70
CA GLU A 10 -12.82 -2.54 13.54
C GLU A 10 -11.86 -2.55 12.33
N LEU A 11 -11.24 -1.40 12.01
CA LEU A 11 -10.27 -1.30 10.94
C LEU A 11 -9.04 -2.19 11.17
N PHE A 12 -8.52 -2.25 12.39
CA PHE A 12 -7.38 -3.10 12.74
C PHE A 12 -7.67 -4.58 12.49
N ALA A 13 -8.88 -5.02 12.76
CA ALA A 13 -9.30 -6.39 12.44
C ALA A 13 -9.35 -6.64 10.92
N GLU A 14 -9.71 -5.63 10.14
CA GLU A 14 -9.76 -5.74 8.67
C GLU A 14 -8.37 -5.78 8.02
N VAL A 15 -7.37 -5.13 8.59
CA VAL A 15 -6.02 -5.04 8.01
C VAL A 15 -5.09 -6.20 8.40
N GLN A 16 -5.57 -7.18 9.18
CA GLN A 16 -4.74 -8.30 9.59
C GLN A 16 -4.26 -9.13 8.39
N PRO A 17 -2.94 -9.36 8.25
CA PRO A 17 -2.41 -10.10 7.13
C PRO A 17 -2.71 -11.61 7.25
N VAL A 18 -2.88 -12.25 6.09
CA VAL A 18 -3.05 -13.69 5.96
C VAL A 18 -1.84 -14.32 5.27
N ASN A 19 -1.59 -15.58 5.56
CA ASN A 19 -0.52 -16.33 4.91
C ASN A 19 -0.85 -16.55 3.42
N VAL A 20 -0.03 -15.95 2.53
CA VAL A 20 -0.06 -16.19 1.09
C VAL A 20 1.03 -17.20 0.78
N THR A 21 0.64 -18.48 0.70
CA THR A 21 1.54 -19.64 0.72
C THR A 21 2.51 -19.74 -0.46
N ASN A 22 2.19 -19.08 -1.57
CA ASN A 22 3.03 -19.02 -2.77
C ASN A 22 3.76 -17.68 -2.95
N CYS A 23 3.83 -16.83 -1.91
CA CYS A 23 4.52 -15.54 -1.96
C CYS A 23 5.94 -15.65 -1.40
N GLU A 24 6.93 -15.27 -2.19
CA GLU A 24 8.31 -15.06 -1.77
C GLU A 24 8.58 -13.56 -1.72
N LEU A 25 8.63 -12.99 -0.51
CA LEU A 25 8.81 -11.57 -0.32
C LEU A 25 10.21 -11.11 -0.78
N LEU A 26 10.25 -10.02 -1.51
CA LEU A 26 11.46 -9.29 -1.90
C LEU A 26 11.24 -7.80 -1.68
N ARG A 27 12.30 -7.08 -1.26
CA ARG A 27 12.28 -5.63 -1.17
C ARG A 27 12.63 -5.00 -2.53
N PHE A 28 11.90 -3.94 -2.86
CA PHE A 28 12.12 -3.06 -4.00
C PHE A 28 12.23 -1.62 -3.51
N GLY A 29 13.11 -0.83 -4.10
CA GLY A 29 13.37 0.54 -3.71
C GLY A 29 14.44 0.65 -2.62
N GLU A 30 14.24 1.55 -1.67
CA GLU A 30 15.23 1.88 -0.66
C GLU A 30 15.33 0.81 0.44
N ALA A 31 16.42 0.87 1.21
CA ALA A 31 16.60 -0.01 2.38
C ALA A 31 15.62 0.35 3.52
N HIS A 32 15.18 1.60 3.58
CA HIS A 32 14.32 2.18 4.59
C HIS A 32 13.08 2.81 3.93
N ASP A 33 12.74 4.04 4.27
CA ASP A 33 11.63 4.77 3.67
C ASP A 33 11.72 4.82 2.13
N GLY A 34 10.60 4.63 1.43
CA GLY A 34 10.56 4.47 -0.03
C GLY A 34 10.94 3.07 -0.54
N GLY A 35 11.20 2.11 0.37
CA GLY A 35 11.40 0.71 0.03
C GLY A 35 10.27 -0.17 0.52
N TYR A 36 9.71 -0.98 -0.38
CA TYR A 36 8.50 -1.75 -0.13
C TYR A 36 8.66 -3.23 -0.50
N LEU A 37 7.89 -4.10 0.16
CA LEU A 37 7.90 -5.53 -0.12
C LEU A 37 6.90 -5.90 -1.22
N LEU A 38 7.32 -6.81 -2.11
CA LEU A 38 6.46 -7.45 -3.10
C LEU A 38 6.67 -8.97 -3.05
N CYS A 39 5.70 -9.76 -3.53
CA CYS A 39 5.92 -11.17 -3.83
C CYS A 39 6.72 -11.26 -5.15
N GLY A 40 8.04 -11.33 -5.06
CA GLY A 40 8.94 -11.26 -6.21
C GLY A 40 8.71 -12.34 -7.25
N ASN A 41 8.36 -13.55 -6.82
CA ASN A 41 8.06 -14.69 -7.68
C ASN A 41 6.69 -14.61 -8.38
N LEU A 42 5.81 -13.67 -8.01
CA LEU A 42 4.49 -13.46 -8.60
C LEU A 42 4.40 -12.23 -9.52
N LEU A 43 5.54 -11.73 -10.02
CA LEU A 43 5.61 -10.56 -10.87
C LEU A 43 5.74 -10.89 -12.38
N ALA A 44 5.82 -12.14 -12.75
CA ALA A 44 6.10 -12.56 -14.14
C ALA A 44 5.03 -12.13 -15.16
N SER A 45 3.79 -11.90 -14.72
CA SER A 45 2.69 -11.44 -15.57
C SER A 45 2.63 -9.94 -15.74
N VAL A 46 3.32 -9.17 -14.88
CA VAL A 46 3.27 -7.71 -14.86
C VAL A 46 3.86 -7.14 -16.15
N THR A 47 3.12 -6.21 -16.78
CA THR A 47 3.50 -5.58 -18.05
C THR A 47 3.56 -4.05 -17.96
N ALA A 48 3.12 -3.45 -16.84
CA ALA A 48 3.33 -2.04 -16.51
C ALA A 48 3.29 -1.82 -14.99
N GLY A 49 3.89 -0.73 -14.53
CA GLY A 49 3.89 -0.32 -13.13
C GLY A 49 3.36 1.09 -12.94
N TYR A 50 2.85 1.38 -11.76
CA TYR A 50 2.39 2.70 -11.34
C TYR A 50 2.94 3.02 -9.95
N SER A 51 3.53 4.20 -9.82
CA SER A 51 4.07 4.71 -8.55
C SER A 51 3.46 6.08 -8.27
N TYR A 52 2.62 6.16 -7.24
CA TYR A 52 1.92 7.37 -6.83
C TYR A 52 2.52 7.94 -5.55
N GLY A 53 2.69 9.27 -5.50
CA GLY A 53 3.27 9.97 -4.37
C GLY A 53 4.78 9.71 -4.27
N ILE A 54 5.56 10.35 -5.14
CA ILE A 54 6.99 10.05 -5.29
C ILE A 54 7.90 11.16 -4.78
N SER A 55 7.35 12.34 -4.49
CA SER A 55 8.08 13.48 -3.89
C SER A 55 9.43 13.80 -4.56
N GLY A 56 9.46 13.72 -5.92
CA GLY A 56 10.65 14.00 -6.74
C GLY A 56 11.75 12.93 -6.73
N TYR A 57 11.48 11.77 -6.09
CA TYR A 57 12.36 10.60 -6.08
C TYR A 57 11.54 9.30 -6.05
N ASP A 58 11.94 8.29 -6.80
CA ASP A 58 11.22 7.01 -6.87
C ASP A 58 12.18 5.83 -7.12
N GLY A 59 12.84 5.40 -6.06
CA GLY A 59 13.71 4.22 -6.08
C GLY A 59 12.93 2.93 -6.38
N TRP A 60 11.69 2.81 -5.83
CA TRP A 60 10.83 1.65 -6.06
C TRP A 60 10.42 1.52 -7.54
N GLY A 61 9.88 2.57 -8.14
CA GLY A 61 9.45 2.52 -9.54
C GLY A 61 10.62 2.31 -10.50
N CYS A 62 11.77 2.91 -10.21
CA CYS A 62 12.99 2.70 -10.98
C CYS A 62 13.45 1.24 -10.91
N GLU A 63 13.47 0.63 -9.73
CA GLU A 63 13.88 -0.77 -9.57
C GLU A 63 12.88 -1.75 -10.19
N VAL A 64 11.57 -1.52 -10.05
CA VAL A 64 10.53 -2.30 -10.74
C VAL A 64 10.74 -2.24 -12.24
N SER A 65 10.93 -1.04 -12.80
CA SER A 65 11.17 -0.86 -14.23
C SER A 65 12.37 -1.65 -14.74
N ARG A 66 13.48 -1.62 -14.00
CA ARG A 66 14.72 -2.32 -14.36
C ARG A 66 14.62 -3.83 -14.23
N ARG A 67 14.08 -4.33 -13.11
CA ARG A 67 14.02 -5.77 -12.85
C ARG A 67 13.00 -6.48 -13.72
N LEU A 68 11.85 -5.85 -13.98
CA LEU A 68 10.79 -6.46 -14.77
C LEU A 68 10.85 -6.09 -16.26
N HIS A 69 11.70 -5.13 -16.64
CA HIS A 69 11.78 -4.57 -18.00
C HIS A 69 10.44 -4.01 -18.49
N VAL A 70 9.70 -3.37 -17.60
CA VAL A 70 8.39 -2.77 -17.87
C VAL A 70 8.46 -1.24 -17.75
N ARG A 71 7.51 -0.54 -18.36
CA ARG A 71 7.31 0.88 -18.12
C ARG A 71 6.66 1.10 -16.76
N VAL A 72 7.17 2.09 -16.00
CA VAL A 72 6.55 2.56 -14.77
C VAL A 72 6.12 4.01 -14.94
N HIS A 73 4.83 4.27 -14.70
CA HIS A 73 4.24 5.60 -14.68
C HIS A 73 4.33 6.17 -13.26
N GLN A 74 4.99 7.32 -13.13
CA GLN A 74 5.28 7.99 -11.87
C GLN A 74 4.40 9.22 -11.74
N TYR A 75 3.70 9.38 -10.62
CA TYR A 75 2.71 10.43 -10.42
C TYR A 75 2.98 11.23 -9.15
N ASP A 76 3.05 12.55 -9.30
CA ASP A 76 3.04 13.52 -8.21
C ASP A 76 2.56 14.88 -8.73
N CYS A 77 1.77 15.61 -7.95
CA CYS A 77 1.35 16.96 -8.32
C CYS A 77 1.78 18.03 -7.32
N PHE A 78 2.46 17.64 -6.25
CA PHE A 78 3.02 18.56 -5.25
C PHE A 78 4.51 18.79 -5.51
N ASP A 79 5.26 17.75 -5.82
CA ASP A 79 6.65 17.87 -6.27
C ASP A 79 6.75 17.50 -7.76
N LEU A 80 7.00 18.50 -8.60
CA LEU A 80 7.04 18.34 -10.05
C LEU A 80 8.44 18.00 -10.59
N ARG A 81 9.39 17.65 -9.73
CA ARG A 81 10.71 17.17 -10.15
C ARG A 81 10.58 15.75 -10.71
N GLU A 82 10.98 15.59 -11.96
CA GLU A 82 11.03 14.28 -12.58
C GLU A 82 12.14 13.42 -11.96
N PRO A 83 11.84 12.23 -11.41
CA PRO A 83 12.85 11.35 -10.85
C PRO A 83 13.82 10.84 -11.92
N SER A 84 15.10 10.75 -11.56
CA SER A 84 16.10 10.12 -12.42
C SER A 84 16.05 8.60 -12.26
N CYS A 85 15.94 7.89 -13.39
CA CYS A 85 16.03 6.43 -13.42
C CYS A 85 16.93 5.98 -14.59
N PRO A 86 18.26 6.02 -14.42
CA PRO A 86 19.17 5.53 -15.45
C PRO A 86 18.88 4.06 -15.76
N ASP A 87 18.85 3.70 -17.06
CA ASP A 87 18.60 2.34 -17.56
C ASP A 87 17.21 1.76 -17.22
N GLY A 88 16.30 2.56 -16.68
CA GLY A 88 14.89 2.21 -16.49
C GLY A 88 14.00 2.82 -17.58
N SER A 89 12.75 2.35 -17.65
CA SER A 89 11.70 2.89 -18.50
C SER A 89 10.63 3.53 -17.63
N THR A 90 10.83 4.77 -17.22
CA THR A 90 9.87 5.53 -16.40
C THR A 90 9.26 6.68 -17.20
N THR A 91 8.07 7.11 -16.80
CA THR A 91 7.39 8.29 -17.35
C THR A 91 6.74 9.06 -16.20
N PHE A 92 7.18 10.31 -16.01
CA PHE A 92 6.64 11.17 -14.96
C PHE A 92 5.39 11.92 -15.44
N HIS A 93 4.42 12.05 -14.56
CA HIS A 93 3.17 12.79 -14.75
C HIS A 93 2.97 13.76 -13.58
N GLY A 94 2.88 15.05 -13.85
CA GLY A 94 2.58 16.10 -12.87
C GLY A 94 1.08 16.13 -12.50
N GLU A 95 0.53 14.97 -12.13
CA GLU A 95 -0.88 14.75 -11.77
C GLU A 95 -0.94 13.93 -10.48
N CYS A 96 -1.96 14.17 -9.67
CA CYS A 96 -2.25 13.36 -8.49
C CYS A 96 -3.31 12.29 -8.77
N VAL A 97 -3.31 11.22 -7.98
CA VAL A 97 -4.41 10.26 -7.93
C VAL A 97 -5.43 10.70 -6.89
N ALA A 98 -6.72 10.46 -7.17
CA ALA A 98 -7.82 10.68 -6.23
C ALA A 98 -9.01 9.78 -6.56
N GLY A 99 -10.01 9.74 -5.69
CA GLY A 99 -11.26 9.02 -5.92
C GLY A 99 -12.14 9.63 -7.02
N THR A 100 -12.00 10.93 -7.27
CA THR A 100 -12.75 11.67 -8.29
C THR A 100 -11.84 12.68 -8.99
N ARG A 101 -12.18 12.99 -10.25
CA ARG A 101 -11.45 14.01 -11.00
C ARG A 101 -11.79 15.41 -10.49
N SER A 102 -10.77 16.20 -10.19
CA SER A 102 -10.87 17.62 -9.82
C SER A 102 -9.66 18.42 -10.26
N VAL A 103 -9.78 19.74 -10.20
CA VAL A 103 -8.63 20.65 -10.32
C VAL A 103 -8.68 21.58 -9.11
N GLU A 104 -7.62 21.54 -8.30
CA GLU A 104 -7.49 22.28 -7.06
C GLU A 104 -6.15 23.01 -7.03
N ASP A 105 -6.16 24.31 -6.83
CA ASP A 105 -4.95 25.17 -6.85
C ASP A 105 -4.08 24.95 -8.11
N GLY A 106 -4.71 24.70 -9.26
CA GLY A 106 -4.03 24.44 -10.53
C GLY A 106 -3.46 23.04 -10.68
N ARG A 107 -3.63 22.15 -9.69
CA ARG A 107 -3.22 20.73 -9.75
C ARG A 107 -4.36 19.87 -10.26
N LEU A 108 -4.05 18.95 -11.16
CA LEU A 108 -5.00 17.95 -11.64
C LEU A 108 -4.96 16.72 -10.72
N PHE A 109 -6.12 16.39 -10.20
CA PHE A 109 -6.40 15.13 -9.53
C PHE A 109 -7.26 14.26 -10.46
N ASP A 110 -6.89 13.00 -10.66
CA ASP A 110 -7.66 12.09 -11.51
C ASP A 110 -7.71 10.68 -10.91
N THR A 111 -8.60 9.85 -11.41
CA THR A 111 -8.78 8.49 -10.92
C THR A 111 -7.77 7.53 -11.54
N MET A 112 -7.40 6.46 -10.82
CA MET A 112 -6.55 5.37 -11.37
C MET A 112 -7.07 4.90 -12.73
N ARG A 113 -8.40 4.69 -12.86
CA ARG A 113 -9.01 4.26 -14.12
C ARG A 113 -8.70 5.21 -15.27
N ALA A 114 -8.85 6.52 -15.06
CA ALA A 114 -8.59 7.50 -16.10
C ALA A 114 -7.11 7.54 -16.49
N GLN A 115 -6.22 7.40 -15.50
CA GLN A 115 -4.78 7.37 -15.71
C GLN A 115 -4.31 6.09 -16.43
N PHE A 116 -4.87 4.91 -16.10
CA PHE A 116 -4.62 3.67 -16.83
C PHE A 116 -5.05 3.80 -18.30
N ALA A 117 -6.28 4.30 -18.54
CA ALA A 117 -6.79 4.53 -19.89
C ALA A 117 -5.94 5.53 -20.69
N LYS A 118 -5.52 6.63 -20.06
CA LYS A 118 -4.65 7.65 -20.67
C LYS A 118 -3.30 7.07 -21.11
N ASN A 119 -2.76 6.11 -20.38
CA ASN A 119 -1.47 5.47 -20.68
C ASN A 119 -1.62 4.26 -21.62
N GLY A 120 -2.85 3.83 -21.94
CA GLY A 120 -3.11 2.64 -22.77
C GLY A 120 -2.86 1.33 -22.04
N ASP A 121 -3.11 1.31 -20.74
CA ASP A 121 -2.85 0.16 -19.86
C ASP A 121 -4.13 -0.50 -19.34
N ASP A 122 -5.30 -0.21 -19.94
CA ASP A 122 -6.61 -0.70 -19.52
C ASP A 122 -6.76 -2.23 -19.53
N ASP A 123 -5.93 -2.93 -20.31
CA ASP A 123 -5.94 -4.38 -20.47
C ASP A 123 -4.64 -5.04 -19.95
N ARG A 124 -3.76 -4.27 -19.33
CA ARG A 124 -2.47 -4.75 -18.84
C ARG A 124 -2.53 -5.35 -17.44
N ARG A 125 -1.51 -6.14 -17.10
CA ARG A 125 -1.28 -6.61 -15.74
C ARG A 125 -0.35 -5.64 -15.03
N LEU A 126 -0.79 -5.13 -13.88
CA LEU A 126 -0.17 -4.00 -13.22
C LEU A 126 0.40 -4.38 -11.85
N VAL A 127 1.52 -3.74 -11.50
CA VAL A 127 1.98 -3.58 -10.13
C VAL A 127 1.86 -2.10 -9.75
N VAL A 128 1.29 -1.81 -8.59
CA VAL A 128 0.99 -0.44 -8.15
C VAL A 128 1.58 -0.17 -6.79
N LYS A 129 2.29 0.96 -6.62
CA LYS A 129 2.64 1.56 -5.33
C LYS A 129 1.81 2.83 -5.15
N MET A 130 1.26 3.03 -3.96
CA MET A 130 0.51 4.23 -3.61
C MET A 130 0.86 4.70 -2.20
N ASP A 131 1.27 5.97 -2.12
CA ASP A 131 1.65 6.64 -0.89
C ASP A 131 1.35 8.13 -1.12
N VAL A 132 0.13 8.57 -0.78
CA VAL A 132 -0.44 9.85 -1.22
C VAL A 132 -1.14 10.60 -0.09
N GLU A 133 -0.63 10.41 1.14
CA GLU A 133 -0.93 11.22 2.32
C GLU A 133 -2.43 11.33 2.67
N GLY A 134 -3.17 10.21 2.49
CA GLY A 134 -4.58 10.06 2.87
C GLY A 134 -5.56 10.01 1.69
N ALA A 135 -5.12 10.28 0.44
CA ALA A 135 -5.98 10.17 -0.74
C ALA A 135 -6.17 8.72 -1.22
N GLU A 136 -5.40 7.74 -0.72
CA GLU A 136 -5.50 6.32 -1.04
C GLU A 136 -6.88 5.75 -0.72
N TRP A 137 -7.46 6.12 0.41
CA TRP A 137 -8.74 5.58 0.86
C TRP A 137 -9.90 5.86 -0.11
N ASP A 138 -10.06 7.13 -0.51
CA ASP A 138 -11.09 7.51 -1.46
C ASP A 138 -10.76 7.03 -2.88
N SER A 139 -9.47 6.94 -3.24
CA SER A 139 -9.02 6.38 -4.51
C SER A 139 -9.45 4.92 -4.67
N PHE A 140 -9.39 4.12 -3.60
CA PHE A 140 -9.84 2.73 -3.64
C PHE A 140 -11.35 2.59 -3.41
N LEU A 141 -11.93 3.37 -2.52
CA LEU A 141 -13.36 3.29 -2.20
C LEU A 141 -14.23 3.61 -3.42
N LEU A 142 -13.81 4.57 -4.24
CA LEU A 142 -14.57 5.07 -5.39
C LEU A 142 -14.15 4.45 -6.72
N ALA A 143 -13.05 3.68 -6.77
CA ALA A 143 -12.61 3.01 -7.99
C ALA A 143 -13.65 1.98 -8.47
N PRO A 144 -13.92 1.83 -9.77
CA PRO A 144 -14.70 0.71 -10.30
C PRO A 144 -13.97 -0.62 -10.06
N ASP A 145 -14.72 -1.71 -9.88
CA ASP A 145 -14.16 -3.06 -9.64
C ASP A 145 -13.17 -3.49 -10.73
N ALA A 146 -13.45 -3.14 -11.98
CA ALA A 146 -12.57 -3.44 -13.11
C ALA A 146 -11.13 -2.89 -12.96
N VAL A 147 -10.90 -1.85 -12.16
CA VAL A 147 -9.56 -1.35 -11.87
C VAL A 147 -8.75 -2.40 -11.11
N PHE A 148 -9.36 -3.05 -10.12
CA PHE A 148 -8.69 -4.05 -9.29
C PHE A 148 -8.40 -5.35 -10.03
N ASP A 149 -9.22 -5.68 -11.04
CA ASP A 149 -9.01 -6.86 -11.89
C ASP A 149 -7.69 -6.80 -12.68
N HIS A 150 -7.16 -5.61 -12.92
CA HIS A 150 -5.89 -5.42 -13.65
C HIS A 150 -4.65 -5.44 -12.74
N ILE A 151 -4.82 -5.21 -11.43
CA ILE A 151 -3.71 -5.11 -10.48
C ILE A 151 -3.36 -6.50 -9.94
N ASP A 152 -2.11 -6.92 -10.15
CA ASP A 152 -1.58 -8.18 -9.61
C ASP A 152 -1.07 -8.00 -8.17
N GLN A 153 -0.34 -6.93 -7.92
CA GLN A 153 0.09 -6.56 -6.57
C GLN A 153 -0.09 -5.05 -6.35
N LEU A 154 -0.55 -4.70 -5.17
CA LEU A 154 -0.79 -3.35 -4.73
C LEU A 154 -0.05 -3.12 -3.41
N GLN A 155 0.95 -2.27 -3.43
CA GLN A 155 1.68 -1.81 -2.27
C GLN A 155 1.19 -0.43 -1.87
N VAL A 156 0.72 -0.27 -0.64
CA VAL A 156 0.12 0.99 -0.18
C VAL A 156 0.69 1.39 1.16
N GLU A 157 1.06 2.65 1.30
CA GLU A 157 1.14 3.29 2.60
C GLU A 157 -0.19 3.98 2.89
N PHE A 158 -0.91 3.45 3.88
CA PHE A 158 -2.19 3.99 4.33
C PHE A 158 -1.97 5.00 5.45
N HIS A 159 -2.57 6.17 5.30
CA HIS A 159 -2.51 7.26 6.27
C HIS A 159 -3.84 7.43 6.99
N HIS A 160 -3.75 7.67 8.31
CA HIS A 160 -4.89 7.79 9.23
C HIS A 160 -5.68 6.48 9.42
N VAL A 161 -6.30 6.32 10.59
CA VAL A 161 -6.90 5.04 11.00
C VAL A 161 -8.24 5.19 11.73
N ASP A 162 -8.87 6.36 11.69
CA ASP A 162 -10.00 6.73 12.55
C ASP A 162 -11.25 7.24 11.79
N ASP A 163 -11.34 6.99 10.48
CA ASP A 163 -12.55 7.24 9.70
C ASP A 163 -13.24 5.92 9.31
N ARG A 164 -14.57 5.88 9.46
CA ARG A 164 -15.38 4.70 9.12
C ARG A 164 -15.31 4.33 7.64
N ARG A 165 -15.04 5.28 6.75
CA ARG A 165 -14.87 5.02 5.31
C ARG A 165 -13.69 4.10 5.01
N TYR A 166 -12.65 4.11 5.86
CA TYR A 166 -11.47 3.27 5.71
C TYR A 166 -11.79 1.78 5.89
N ILE A 167 -12.73 1.46 6.79
CA ILE A 167 -13.24 0.10 6.95
C ILE A 167 -13.88 -0.38 5.64
N ALA A 168 -14.76 0.43 5.05
CA ALA A 168 -15.42 0.09 3.79
C ALA A 168 -14.42 -0.05 2.62
N ALA A 169 -13.40 0.81 2.55
CA ALA A 169 -12.34 0.72 1.55
C ALA A 169 -11.53 -0.58 1.71
N MET A 170 -11.15 -0.94 2.93
CA MET A 170 -10.40 -2.18 3.20
C MET A 170 -11.24 -3.43 2.91
N GLN A 171 -12.50 -3.46 3.34
CA GLN A 171 -13.43 -4.55 3.03
C GLN A 171 -13.61 -4.72 1.53
N ARG A 172 -13.65 -3.62 0.78
CA ARG A 172 -13.70 -3.66 -0.67
C ARG A 172 -12.42 -4.22 -1.29
N LEU A 173 -11.26 -3.75 -0.88
CA LEU A 173 -9.97 -4.29 -1.36
C LEU A 173 -9.84 -5.79 -1.09
N LYS A 174 -10.30 -6.26 0.07
CA LYS A 174 -10.31 -7.68 0.46
C LYS A 174 -11.21 -8.57 -0.42
N GLN A 175 -12.09 -8.02 -1.24
CA GLN A 175 -12.83 -8.80 -2.23
C GLN A 175 -11.89 -9.30 -3.34
N PHE A 176 -10.90 -8.49 -3.71
CA PHE A 176 -9.98 -8.75 -4.83
C PHE A 176 -8.60 -9.26 -4.39
N PHE A 177 -8.16 -8.88 -3.19
CA PHE A 177 -6.80 -9.12 -2.71
C PHE A 177 -6.78 -9.88 -1.37
N TYR A 178 -5.66 -10.56 -1.14
CA TYR A 178 -5.18 -10.94 0.18
C TYR A 178 -4.24 -9.86 0.70
N ILE A 179 -4.34 -9.47 1.97
CA ILE A 179 -3.32 -8.67 2.64
C ILE A 179 -2.21 -9.67 3.02
N ALA A 180 -1.09 -9.60 2.33
CA ALA A 180 0.01 -10.55 2.52
C ALA A 180 1.00 -10.08 3.57
N HIS A 181 1.13 -8.77 3.77
CA HIS A 181 2.08 -8.18 4.70
C HIS A 181 1.60 -6.83 5.20
N VAL A 182 1.96 -6.48 6.44
CA VAL A 182 1.72 -5.16 7.05
C VAL A 182 2.96 -4.76 7.85
N HIS A 183 3.45 -3.55 7.61
CA HIS A 183 4.51 -2.91 8.38
C HIS A 183 4.04 -1.52 8.84
N TYR A 184 4.42 -1.09 10.04
CA TYR A 184 4.00 0.18 10.61
C TYR A 184 5.10 1.22 10.47
N ASN A 185 4.78 2.34 9.81
CA ASN A 185 5.74 3.42 9.60
C ASN A 185 6.13 4.06 10.94
N ASN A 186 7.42 4.02 11.28
CA ASN A 186 7.91 4.49 12.57
C ASN A 186 8.08 6.01 12.68
N PHE A 187 7.91 6.78 11.60
CA PHE A 187 7.73 8.23 11.66
C PHE A 187 6.42 8.63 12.35
N SER A 188 5.43 7.75 12.34
CA SER A 188 4.06 8.00 12.77
C SER A 188 3.63 7.17 13.99
N CYS A 189 4.57 6.59 14.74
CA CYS A 189 4.27 5.86 15.98
C CYS A 189 3.51 6.75 16.97
N ASP A 190 2.34 6.29 17.41
CA ASP A 190 1.51 7.00 18.36
C ASP A 190 0.75 6.00 19.26
N PRO A 191 1.09 5.91 20.56
CA PRO A 191 0.43 4.98 21.47
C PRO A 191 -1.04 5.29 21.70
N THR A 192 -1.52 6.49 21.31
CA THR A 192 -2.94 6.84 21.42
C THR A 192 -3.79 6.26 20.30
N MET A 193 -3.18 5.71 19.25
CA MET A 193 -3.84 5.08 18.11
C MET A 193 -4.23 3.61 18.34
N THR A 194 -4.07 3.10 19.55
CA THR A 194 -4.42 1.70 19.89
C THR A 194 -5.74 1.26 19.27
N PRO A 195 -5.79 0.05 18.60
CA PRO A 195 -4.76 -1.00 18.56
C PRO A 195 -3.64 -0.81 17.53
N PHE A 196 -3.73 0.18 16.65
CA PHE A 196 -2.63 0.52 15.76
C PHE A 196 -1.46 1.10 16.56
N PRO A 197 -0.20 0.69 16.30
CA PRO A 197 0.96 1.31 16.93
C PRO A 197 1.36 2.62 16.27
N SER A 198 0.79 2.90 15.09
CA SER A 198 1.08 4.04 14.22
C SER A 198 -0.19 4.50 13.51
N TRP A 199 -0.27 5.77 13.12
CA TRP A 199 -1.36 6.27 12.27
C TRP A 199 -1.08 6.09 10.76
N ALA A 200 0.13 5.65 10.37
CA ALA A 200 0.44 5.24 8.99
C ALA A 200 1.02 3.81 8.98
N PHE A 201 0.66 3.03 7.97
CA PHE A 201 1.13 1.67 7.81
C PHE A 201 1.22 1.27 6.33
N GLU A 202 2.23 0.49 6.02
CA GLU A 202 2.44 -0.12 4.72
C GLU A 202 1.72 -1.46 4.65
N ALA A 203 1.04 -1.72 3.53
CA ALA A 203 0.38 -3.00 3.30
C ALA A 203 0.66 -3.52 1.88
N LEU A 204 1.09 -4.78 1.79
CA LEU A 204 1.15 -5.51 0.53
C LEU A 204 -0.14 -6.28 0.32
N LEU A 205 -0.84 -5.95 -0.76
CA LEU A 205 -2.05 -6.63 -1.20
C LEU A 205 -1.75 -7.44 -2.48
N VAL A 206 -2.01 -8.73 -2.45
CA VAL A 206 -1.77 -9.67 -3.56
C VAL A 206 -3.10 -10.13 -4.14
N SER A 207 -3.29 -9.95 -5.44
CA SER A 207 -4.52 -10.37 -6.12
C SER A 207 -4.82 -11.85 -5.89
N LYS A 208 -6.08 -12.14 -5.55
CA LYS A 208 -6.58 -13.51 -5.37
C LYS A 208 -6.51 -14.37 -6.64
N ARG A 209 -6.26 -13.73 -7.80
CA ARG A 209 -6.05 -14.45 -9.07
C ARG A 209 -4.69 -15.13 -9.13
N ILE A 210 -3.68 -14.62 -8.43
CA ILE A 210 -2.29 -15.10 -8.46
C ILE A 210 -1.80 -15.60 -7.10
N GLY A 211 -2.29 -15.02 -6.00
CA GLY A 211 -1.98 -15.44 -4.63
C GLY A 211 -2.80 -16.67 -4.23
N MET A 212 -2.19 -17.53 -3.44
CA MET A 212 -2.84 -18.68 -2.80
C MET A 212 -2.77 -18.50 -1.28
N SER A 213 -3.91 -18.54 -0.59
CA SER A 213 -3.95 -18.45 0.86
C SER A 213 -4.69 -19.64 1.44
N ASP A 214 -4.18 -20.18 2.55
CA ASP A 214 -4.85 -21.21 3.36
C ASP A 214 -5.78 -20.59 4.43
N GLY A 215 -5.87 -19.26 4.48
CA GLY A 215 -6.69 -18.50 5.44
C GLY A 215 -6.07 -18.40 6.83
N SER A 216 -4.90 -18.99 7.07
CA SER A 216 -4.21 -18.82 8.33
C SER A 216 -3.66 -17.40 8.47
N PRO A 217 -3.54 -16.84 9.70
CA PRO A 217 -2.85 -15.57 9.91
C PRO A 217 -1.40 -15.64 9.41
N ALA A 218 -0.90 -14.56 8.84
CA ALA A 218 0.53 -14.43 8.60
C ALA A 218 1.31 -14.40 9.93
N ALA A 219 2.60 -14.72 9.88
CA ALA A 219 3.45 -14.57 11.05
C ALA A 219 3.41 -13.11 11.53
N PRO A 220 3.32 -12.86 12.84
CA PRO A 220 3.35 -11.49 13.35
C PRO A 220 4.69 -10.82 12.98
N GLY A 221 4.60 -9.60 12.49
CA GLY A 221 5.77 -8.80 12.10
C GLY A 221 6.52 -8.17 13.28
N PRO A 222 7.65 -7.50 13.04
CA PRO A 222 8.32 -7.36 11.75
C PRO A 222 9.01 -8.63 11.29
N GLY A 223 9.02 -8.87 9.98
CA GLY A 223 9.74 -9.99 9.34
C GLY A 223 11.21 -9.64 9.06
N PRO A 224 12.02 -10.59 8.58
CA PRO A 224 13.45 -10.39 8.34
C PRO A 224 13.78 -9.41 7.20
N LEU A 225 12.78 -9.04 6.38
CA LEU A 225 12.92 -8.08 5.30
C LEU A 225 12.35 -6.70 5.66
N ASP A 226 11.71 -6.57 6.82
CA ASP A 226 11.27 -5.27 7.31
C ASP A 226 12.46 -4.44 7.77
N ALA A 227 12.34 -3.15 7.56
CA ALA A 227 13.29 -2.17 8.06
C ALA A 227 12.50 -0.93 8.49
N PRO A 228 12.88 -0.29 9.60
CA PRO A 228 12.22 0.93 10.04
C PRO A 228 12.35 2.01 8.95
N ASN A 229 11.28 2.76 8.69
CA ASN A 229 11.30 3.88 7.73
C ASN A 229 12.38 4.88 8.15
N ASN A 230 12.43 5.25 9.42
CA ASN A 230 13.56 6.00 9.97
C ASN A 230 14.55 5.05 10.66
N PRO A 231 15.79 4.88 10.14
CA PRO A 231 16.78 3.97 10.71
C PRO A 231 17.30 4.39 12.08
N ASP A 232 17.13 5.66 12.46
CA ASP A 232 17.60 6.20 13.75
C ASP A 232 16.61 5.94 14.90
N TRP A 233 15.40 5.44 14.59
CA TRP A 233 14.33 5.18 15.55
C TRP A 233 13.95 3.69 15.55
N ALA A 234 13.49 3.21 16.72
CA ALA A 234 12.95 1.87 16.82
C ALA A 234 11.64 1.74 16.04
N ASP A 235 11.37 0.56 15.49
CA ASP A 235 10.06 0.26 14.90
C ASP A 235 8.93 0.40 15.90
N CYS A 236 7.73 0.72 15.39
CA CYS A 236 6.53 0.74 16.19
C CYS A 236 6.21 -0.66 16.70
N GLN A 237 6.05 -0.81 17.99
CA GLN A 237 5.60 -2.07 18.58
C GLN A 237 4.08 -2.11 18.63
N ALA A 238 3.50 -3.13 17.99
CA ALA A 238 2.09 -3.44 18.20
C ALA A 238 1.85 -3.70 19.69
N ALA A 239 0.77 -3.12 20.25
CA ALA A 239 0.38 -3.44 21.61
C ALA A 239 0.19 -4.96 21.72
N ALA A 240 0.87 -5.60 22.67
CA ALA A 240 0.73 -7.03 22.90
C ALA A 240 -0.76 -7.32 23.14
N HIS A 241 -1.35 -8.15 22.28
CA HIS A 241 -2.71 -8.65 22.48
C HIS A 241 -2.65 -9.55 23.71
N GLU A 242 -3.04 -9.04 24.90
CA GLU A 242 -3.36 -9.92 26.00
C GLU A 242 -4.62 -10.69 25.60
N PRO A 243 -4.59 -12.04 25.53
CA PRO A 243 -5.79 -12.80 25.28
C PRO A 243 -6.76 -12.53 26.44
N GLU A 244 -7.97 -12.07 26.15
CA GLU A 244 -9.06 -12.01 27.12
C GLU A 244 -9.31 -13.42 27.67
N GLY A 245 -8.77 -13.76 28.82
CA GLY A 245 -8.97 -15.10 29.40
C GLY A 245 -8.11 -15.47 30.59
N SER A 246 -7.71 -14.54 31.46
CA SER A 246 -7.21 -14.94 32.79
C SER A 246 -7.66 -14.01 33.91
N ARG A 247 -8.94 -13.74 34.00
CA ARG A 247 -9.51 -13.36 35.30
C ARG A 247 -9.83 -14.65 36.05
N ASN A 248 -8.81 -15.23 36.69
CA ASN A 248 -8.98 -16.22 37.69
C ASN A 248 -9.75 -15.59 38.88
N SER A 249 -10.91 -16.12 39.13
CA SER A 249 -11.66 -15.99 40.39
C SER A 249 -10.76 -16.32 41.59
N GLN A 250 -10.57 -15.36 42.45
CA GLN A 250 -10.34 -15.58 43.87
C GLN A 250 -11.42 -14.86 44.68
#